data_6f80beb3425104899c7067e0f3b98d6b
#
_entry.id   6f80beb3425104899c7067e0f3b98d6b
#
_cell.length_a   1.000
_cell.length_b   1.000
_cell.length_c   1.000
_cell.angle_alpha   90.00
_cell.angle_beta   90.00
_cell.angle_gamma   90.00
#
_symmetry.space_group_name_H-M   'P 1'
#
loop_
_entity.id
_entity.type
_entity.pdbx_description
1 polymer ?
#
loop_
_entity_poly.entity_id
_entity_poly.type
_entity_poly.pdbx_seq_one_letter_code
_entity_poly.pdbx_strand_id
1 'polypeptide(L)'
;MKKTLKRILVCLMCIVMFQTAFIPTKIQAAAVKLNKTSVTLATGKNYTLKLQGTKQKPTWKSSNTRIASVSSGGKVTARRTGKATITAKVGKKNYKCNVTVTPDYNQIYYKYLASHHKDIRWYYILNVDKTGAPEMITTSSGGGT
;
A
#
# COMPACT_ATOMS: atom_id res chain seq x y z
N MET A 1 -11.03 -10.09 73.45
CA MET A 1 -11.84 -10.37 72.25
C MET A 1 -11.85 -9.23 71.19
N LYS A 2 -11.96 -7.97 71.55
CA LYS A 2 -12.02 -6.84 70.56
C LYS A 2 -10.72 -6.61 69.75
N LYS A 3 -9.52 -6.92 70.29
CA LYS A 3 -8.24 -6.70 69.59
C LYS A 3 -7.96 -7.76 68.54
N THR A 4 -8.38 -9.02 68.76
CA THR A 4 -8.26 -10.09 67.79
C THR A 4 -9.18 -9.96 66.60
N LEU A 5 -10.40 -9.48 66.82
CA LEU A 5 -11.38 -9.23 65.75
C LEU A 5 -10.91 -8.14 64.78
N LYS A 6 -10.30 -7.04 65.27
CA LYS A 6 -9.70 -5.98 64.42
C LYS A 6 -8.53 -6.49 63.58
N ARG A 7 -7.67 -7.38 64.10
CA ARG A 7 -6.56 -7.96 63.33
C ARG A 7 -7.04 -8.89 62.24
N ILE A 8 -8.08 -9.66 62.46
CA ILE A 8 -8.71 -10.54 61.47
C ILE A 8 -9.37 -9.71 60.38
N LEU A 9 -10.05 -8.62 60.72
CA LEU A 9 -10.70 -7.71 59.74
C LEU A 9 -9.68 -7.01 58.82
N VAL A 10 -8.53 -6.58 59.36
CA VAL A 10 -7.42 -5.98 58.58
C VAL A 10 -6.78 -7.00 57.65
N CYS A 11 -6.56 -8.23 58.08
CA CYS A 11 -6.04 -9.31 57.24
C CYS A 11 -7.01 -9.66 56.08
N LEU A 12 -8.32 -9.72 56.37
CA LEU A 12 -9.34 -9.94 55.32
C LEU A 12 -9.40 -8.80 54.31
N MET A 13 -9.28 -7.55 54.74
CA MET A 13 -9.19 -6.40 53.80
C MET A 13 -7.93 -6.45 52.95
N CYS A 14 -6.78 -6.84 53.48
CA CYS A 14 -5.54 -7.03 52.73
C CYS A 14 -5.66 -8.15 51.68
N ILE A 15 -6.34 -9.24 51.98
CA ILE A 15 -6.55 -10.36 51.06
C ILE A 15 -7.47 -9.92 49.89
N VAL A 16 -8.52 -9.12 50.17
CA VAL A 16 -9.43 -8.60 49.15
C VAL A 16 -8.73 -7.57 48.22
N MET A 17 -7.82 -6.74 48.76
CA MET A 17 -7.04 -5.78 47.97
C MET A 17 -6.00 -6.47 47.08
N PHE A 18 -5.54 -7.65 47.39
CA PHE A 18 -4.55 -8.35 46.58
C PHE A 18 -5.15 -9.12 45.40
N GLN A 19 -6.47 -9.31 45.37
CA GLN A 19 -7.14 -10.02 44.27
C GLN A 19 -7.55 -9.12 43.08
N THR A 20 -7.42 -7.79 43.17
CA THR A 20 -7.86 -6.87 42.12
C THR A 20 -6.75 -6.51 41.10
N ALA A 21 -5.52 -7.04 41.26
CA ALA A 21 -4.36 -6.59 40.44
C ALA A 21 -3.96 -7.53 39.29
N PHE A 22 -4.67 -8.62 39.06
CA PHE A 22 -4.35 -9.52 37.95
C PHE A 22 -5.49 -9.62 36.95
N ILE A 23 -5.83 -8.50 36.33
CA ILE A 23 -6.57 -8.53 35.05
C ILE A 23 -5.50 -8.85 34.01
N PRO A 24 -5.48 -10.05 33.41
CA PRO A 24 -4.60 -10.31 32.28
C PRO A 24 -5.07 -9.39 31.15
N THR A 25 -4.39 -8.27 30.94
CA THR A 25 -4.56 -7.48 29.74
C THR A 25 -4.20 -8.39 28.58
N LYS A 26 -5.22 -8.92 27.91
CA LYS A 26 -5.08 -9.68 26.68
C LYS A 26 -4.40 -8.75 25.70
N ILE A 27 -3.07 -8.82 25.60
CA ILE A 27 -2.33 -8.11 24.56
C ILE A 27 -2.80 -8.74 23.25
N GLN A 28 -3.81 -8.12 22.64
CA GLN A 28 -4.30 -8.54 21.34
C GLN A 28 -3.19 -8.22 20.35
N ALA A 29 -2.45 -9.26 19.95
CA ALA A 29 -1.44 -9.12 18.91
C ALA A 29 -2.11 -8.51 17.68
N ALA A 30 -1.60 -7.38 17.23
CA ALA A 30 -2.14 -6.69 16.04
C ALA A 30 -2.16 -7.67 14.86
N ALA A 31 -3.30 -7.76 14.19
CA ALA A 31 -3.45 -8.65 13.04
C ALA A 31 -2.43 -8.29 11.96
N VAL A 32 -1.68 -9.29 11.49
CA VAL A 32 -0.70 -9.10 10.43
C VAL A 32 -1.42 -8.85 9.12
N LYS A 33 -1.13 -7.71 8.47
CA LYS A 33 -1.76 -7.29 7.20
C LYS A 33 -0.80 -6.48 6.33
N LEU A 34 -1.04 -6.47 5.01
CA LEU A 34 -0.39 -5.55 4.10
C LEU A 34 -0.99 -4.14 4.24
N ASN A 35 -0.18 -3.11 4.02
CA ASN A 35 -0.63 -1.71 3.95
C ASN A 35 -1.57 -1.45 2.76
N LYS A 36 -1.48 -2.27 1.69
CA LYS A 36 -2.39 -2.27 0.53
C LYS A 36 -2.57 -3.68 -0.01
N THR A 37 -3.79 -4.03 -0.41
CA THR A 37 -4.14 -5.30 -1.06
C THR A 37 -4.30 -5.15 -2.58
N SER A 38 -4.39 -3.90 -3.05
CA SER A 38 -4.44 -3.55 -4.48
C SER A 38 -3.71 -2.23 -4.72
N VAL A 39 -2.95 -2.13 -5.82
CA VAL A 39 -2.20 -0.94 -6.22
C VAL A 39 -2.22 -0.83 -7.73
N THR A 40 -2.50 0.39 -8.24
CA THR A 40 -2.34 0.74 -9.66
C THR A 40 -1.13 1.65 -9.81
N LEU A 41 -0.24 1.33 -10.74
CA LEU A 41 1.00 2.07 -10.99
C LEU A 41 1.16 2.31 -12.49
N ALA A 42 1.58 3.51 -12.88
CA ALA A 42 2.06 3.74 -14.23
C ALA A 42 3.42 3.06 -14.46
N THR A 43 3.71 2.67 -15.70
CA THR A 43 5.00 2.08 -16.08
C THR A 43 6.16 2.96 -15.62
N GLY A 44 7.20 2.37 -15.05
CA GLY A 44 8.36 3.08 -14.49
C GLY A 44 8.16 3.57 -13.05
N LYS A 45 6.93 3.66 -12.54
CA LYS A 45 6.67 4.07 -11.16
C LYS A 45 6.89 2.92 -10.18
N ASN A 46 7.02 3.27 -8.91
CA ASN A 46 7.20 2.29 -7.85
C ASN A 46 6.34 2.59 -6.63
N TYR A 47 6.10 1.56 -5.82
CA TYR A 47 5.34 1.64 -4.57
C TYR A 47 5.95 0.69 -3.55
N THR A 48 6.02 1.09 -2.28
CA THR A 48 6.55 0.22 -1.22
C THR A 48 5.41 -0.42 -0.44
N LEU A 49 5.30 -1.75 -0.57
CA LEU A 49 4.43 -2.56 0.26
C LEU A 49 5.10 -2.80 1.62
N LYS A 50 4.31 -2.70 2.68
CA LYS A 50 4.75 -2.95 4.05
C LYS A 50 3.83 -3.95 4.72
N LEU A 51 4.40 -4.90 5.44
CA LEU A 51 3.64 -5.79 6.30
C LEU A 51 3.58 -5.17 7.70
N GLN A 52 2.37 -5.02 8.23
CA GLN A 52 2.08 -4.44 9.54
C GLN A 52 1.70 -5.55 10.52
N GLY A 53 1.87 -5.31 11.83
CA GLY A 53 1.47 -6.28 12.87
C GLY A 53 2.47 -7.41 13.10
N THR A 54 3.68 -7.34 12.53
CA THR A 54 4.74 -8.32 12.76
C THR A 54 6.13 -7.68 12.73
N LYS A 55 7.05 -8.22 13.52
CA LYS A 55 8.48 -7.88 13.48
C LYS A 55 9.27 -8.79 12.52
N GLN A 56 8.65 -9.85 12.01
CA GLN A 56 9.30 -10.79 11.11
C GLN A 56 9.45 -10.17 9.72
N LYS A 57 10.61 -10.36 9.09
CA LYS A 57 10.88 -9.91 7.72
C LYS A 57 10.14 -10.83 6.73
N PRO A 58 9.29 -10.31 5.84
CA PRO A 58 8.64 -11.12 4.83
C PRO A 58 9.58 -11.48 3.68
N THR A 59 9.36 -12.65 3.09
CA THR A 59 9.92 -12.99 1.77
C THR A 59 8.93 -12.54 0.70
N TRP A 60 9.41 -11.73 -0.25
CA TRP A 60 8.59 -11.18 -1.32
C TRP A 60 8.73 -11.98 -2.61
N LYS A 61 7.61 -12.20 -3.30
CA LYS A 61 7.58 -12.86 -4.62
C LYS A 61 6.57 -12.18 -5.52
N SER A 62 6.92 -12.01 -6.80
CA SER A 62 6.00 -11.57 -7.85
C SER A 62 5.56 -12.77 -8.68
N SER A 63 4.28 -12.80 -9.08
CA SER A 63 3.75 -13.79 -10.05
C SER A 63 4.28 -13.55 -11.46
N ASN A 64 4.63 -12.29 -11.79
CA ASN A 64 5.19 -11.92 -13.09
C ASN A 64 6.16 -10.73 -12.95
N THR A 65 7.44 -11.01 -12.89
CA THR A 65 8.50 -10.01 -12.75
C THR A 65 8.70 -9.11 -13.97
N ARG A 66 8.18 -9.52 -15.14
CA ARG A 66 8.20 -8.69 -16.36
C ARG A 66 7.18 -7.56 -16.27
N ILE A 67 6.05 -7.77 -15.57
CA ILE A 67 5.02 -6.76 -15.35
C ILE A 67 5.35 -5.91 -14.13
N ALA A 68 5.56 -6.55 -12.98
CA ALA A 68 5.94 -5.88 -11.74
C ALA A 68 6.97 -6.70 -10.97
N SER A 69 8.12 -6.15 -10.68
CA SER A 69 9.13 -6.76 -9.81
C SER A 69 8.99 -6.26 -8.38
N VAL A 70 9.51 -7.02 -7.42
CA VAL A 70 9.53 -6.64 -6.02
C VAL A 70 10.91 -6.90 -5.42
N SER A 71 11.43 -5.97 -4.61
CA SER A 71 12.68 -6.12 -3.88
C SER A 71 12.45 -6.83 -2.54
N SER A 72 13.54 -7.25 -1.88
CA SER A 72 13.52 -7.81 -0.52
C SER A 72 12.92 -6.86 0.53
N GLY A 73 12.97 -5.54 0.29
CA GLY A 73 12.36 -4.51 1.13
C GLY A 73 10.89 -4.21 0.81
N GLY A 74 10.26 -4.94 -0.13
CA GLY A 74 8.86 -4.74 -0.53
C GLY A 74 8.64 -3.59 -1.52
N LYS A 75 9.71 -3.01 -2.11
CA LYS A 75 9.58 -2.01 -3.17
C LYS A 75 9.16 -2.70 -4.47
N VAL A 76 7.94 -2.43 -4.90
CA VAL A 76 7.35 -2.88 -6.16
C VAL A 76 7.72 -1.88 -7.25
N THR A 77 8.22 -2.34 -8.38
CA THR A 77 8.54 -1.52 -9.56
C THR A 77 7.69 -1.99 -10.74
N ALA A 78 6.90 -1.08 -11.30
CA ALA A 78 6.08 -1.31 -12.48
C ALA A 78 6.97 -1.29 -13.74
N ARG A 79 7.00 -2.41 -14.51
CA ARG A 79 7.88 -2.57 -15.67
C ARG A 79 7.14 -2.52 -16.98
N ARG A 80 6.02 -3.26 -17.10
CA ARG A 80 5.20 -3.34 -18.30
C ARG A 80 3.73 -3.32 -17.90
N THR A 81 2.89 -2.85 -18.79
CA THR A 81 1.43 -2.88 -18.64
C THR A 81 0.93 -4.30 -18.42
N GLY A 82 -0.08 -4.44 -17.56
CA GLY A 82 -0.68 -5.72 -17.22
C GLY A 82 -0.94 -5.87 -15.73
N LYS A 83 -1.23 -7.10 -15.30
CA LYS A 83 -1.54 -7.43 -13.91
C LYS A 83 -0.52 -8.42 -13.35
N ALA A 84 -0.10 -8.22 -12.12
CA ALA A 84 0.75 -9.14 -11.37
C ALA A 84 0.30 -9.19 -9.91
N THR A 85 0.53 -10.31 -9.23
CA THR A 85 0.28 -10.44 -7.80
C THR A 85 1.61 -10.49 -7.05
N ILE A 86 1.75 -9.58 -6.09
CA ILE A 86 2.89 -9.58 -5.17
C ILE A 86 2.48 -10.32 -3.90
N THR A 87 3.27 -11.28 -3.50
CA THR A 87 3.05 -12.11 -2.30
C THR A 87 4.14 -11.84 -1.27
N ALA A 88 3.73 -11.47 -0.05
CA ALA A 88 4.58 -11.44 1.13
C ALA A 88 4.35 -12.71 1.94
N LYS A 89 5.39 -13.53 2.12
CA LYS A 89 5.34 -14.75 2.94
C LYS A 89 6.01 -14.50 4.28
N VAL A 90 5.31 -14.81 5.37
CA VAL A 90 5.84 -14.78 6.74
C VAL A 90 5.45 -16.08 7.42
N GLY A 91 6.45 -16.89 7.79
CA GLY A 91 6.22 -18.23 8.29
C GLY A 91 5.39 -19.07 7.31
N LYS A 92 4.25 -19.58 7.75
CA LYS A 92 3.33 -20.36 6.91
C LYS A 92 2.24 -19.50 6.22
N LYS A 93 2.16 -18.19 6.48
CA LYS A 93 1.11 -17.31 5.96
C LYS A 93 1.57 -16.49 4.76
N ASN A 94 0.67 -16.33 3.79
CA ASN A 94 0.87 -15.53 2.58
C ASN A 94 -0.10 -14.35 2.56
N TYR A 95 0.41 -13.16 2.26
CA TYR A 95 -0.34 -11.92 2.11
C TYR A 95 -0.17 -11.44 0.68
N LYS A 96 -1.28 -11.24 -0.05
CA LYS A 96 -1.26 -10.92 -1.47
C LYS A 96 -1.67 -9.48 -1.72
N CYS A 97 -1.02 -8.84 -2.70
CA CYS A 97 -1.38 -7.55 -3.25
C CYS A 97 -1.49 -7.66 -4.77
N ASN A 98 -2.62 -7.26 -5.33
CA ASN A 98 -2.83 -7.20 -6.77
C ASN A 98 -2.26 -5.88 -7.31
N VAL A 99 -1.35 -5.98 -8.26
CA VAL A 99 -0.72 -4.83 -8.90
C VAL A 99 -1.21 -4.75 -10.34
N THR A 100 -1.84 -3.62 -10.69
CA THR A 100 -2.20 -3.28 -12.07
C THR A 100 -1.21 -2.23 -12.56
N VAL A 101 -0.55 -2.53 -13.67
CA VAL A 101 0.37 -1.58 -14.32
C VAL A 101 -0.30 -1.02 -15.55
N THR A 102 -0.41 0.32 -15.60
CA THR A 102 -0.96 1.09 -16.72
C THR A 102 0.16 1.77 -17.51
N PRO A 103 -0.09 2.20 -18.75
CA PRO A 103 0.84 3.05 -19.47
C PRO A 103 1.11 4.36 -18.69
N ASP A 104 2.30 4.92 -18.81
CA ASP A 104 2.56 6.29 -18.38
C ASP A 104 2.16 7.24 -19.52
N TYR A 105 0.89 7.62 -19.57
CA TYR A 105 0.35 8.49 -20.61
C TYR A 105 1.06 9.84 -20.67
N ASN A 106 1.49 10.40 -19.55
CA ASN A 106 2.25 11.64 -19.55
C ASN A 106 3.53 11.52 -20.35
N GLN A 107 4.30 10.43 -20.16
CA GLN A 107 5.53 10.18 -20.93
C GLN A 107 5.24 9.97 -22.42
N ILE A 108 4.15 9.27 -22.74
CA ILE A 108 3.73 9.04 -24.12
C ILE A 108 3.40 10.38 -24.79
N TYR A 109 2.63 11.24 -24.13
CA TYR A 109 2.24 12.55 -24.67
C TYR A 109 3.43 13.51 -24.79
N TYR A 110 4.29 13.60 -23.78
CA TYR A 110 5.51 14.44 -23.91
C TYR A 110 6.40 13.97 -25.04
N LYS A 111 6.55 12.67 -25.25
CA LYS A 111 7.33 12.14 -26.38
C LYS A 111 6.69 12.50 -27.72
N TYR A 112 5.36 12.38 -27.84
CA TYR A 112 4.65 12.77 -29.04
C TYR A 112 4.80 14.26 -29.32
N LEU A 113 4.58 15.13 -28.34
CA LEU A 113 4.75 16.57 -28.47
C LEU A 113 6.19 16.95 -28.86
N ALA A 114 7.19 16.33 -28.25
CA ALA A 114 8.60 16.59 -28.58
C ALA A 114 8.94 16.21 -30.02
N SER A 115 8.28 15.19 -30.61
CA SER A 115 8.50 14.80 -32.01
C SER A 115 7.69 15.63 -33.04
N HIS A 116 6.60 16.27 -32.63
CA HIS A 116 5.68 17.01 -33.51
C HIS A 116 5.56 18.48 -33.14
N HIS A 117 6.49 19.05 -32.38
CA HIS A 117 6.41 20.43 -31.85
C HIS A 117 6.33 21.51 -32.94
N LYS A 118 6.77 21.24 -34.17
CA LYS A 118 6.72 22.18 -35.29
C LYS A 118 5.29 22.38 -35.84
N ASP A 119 4.43 21.36 -35.66
CA ASP A 119 3.09 21.33 -36.25
C ASP A 119 2.00 21.68 -35.23
N ILE A 120 2.35 21.79 -33.93
CA ILE A 120 1.40 22.04 -32.85
C ILE A 120 1.60 23.45 -32.31
N ARG A 121 0.63 24.33 -32.57
CA ARG A 121 0.65 25.71 -32.02
C ARG A 121 0.13 25.78 -30.58
N TRP A 122 -0.92 25.02 -30.28
CA TRP A 122 -1.55 24.99 -28.94
C TRP A 122 -2.00 23.57 -28.62
N TYR A 123 -1.83 23.16 -27.39
CA TYR A 123 -2.39 21.93 -26.88
C TYR A 123 -2.84 22.09 -25.42
N TYR A 124 -3.92 21.41 -25.09
CA TYR A 124 -4.37 21.26 -23.72
C TYR A 124 -4.46 19.78 -23.41
N ILE A 125 -3.94 19.39 -22.26
CA ILE A 125 -4.12 18.04 -21.74
C ILE A 125 -5.29 18.10 -20.76
N LEU A 126 -6.44 17.63 -21.17
CA LEU A 126 -7.63 17.53 -20.35
C LEU A 126 -7.78 16.09 -19.85
N ASN A 127 -8.02 15.93 -18.57
CA ASN A 127 -8.42 14.65 -17.98
C ASN A 127 -9.94 14.60 -17.96
N VAL A 128 -10.54 14.35 -19.12
CA VAL A 128 -12.01 14.45 -19.33
C VAL A 128 -12.73 13.22 -18.78
N ASP A 129 -12.08 12.08 -18.80
CA ASP A 129 -12.62 10.87 -18.18
C ASP A 129 -11.90 10.57 -16.88
N LYS A 130 -12.64 10.05 -15.90
CA LYS A 130 -12.08 9.64 -14.60
C LYS A 130 -11.20 8.38 -14.68
N THR A 131 -10.83 7.94 -15.89
CA THR A 131 -9.98 6.75 -16.11
C THR A 131 -8.50 7.04 -15.90
N GLY A 132 -8.13 8.33 -15.80
CA GLY A 132 -6.75 8.77 -15.63
C GLY A 132 -5.94 8.78 -16.93
N ALA A 133 -6.58 8.51 -18.08
CA ALA A 133 -5.99 8.72 -19.39
C ALA A 133 -6.23 10.19 -19.81
N PRO A 134 -5.17 11.00 -20.00
CA PRO A 134 -5.33 12.34 -20.50
C PRO A 134 -5.75 12.30 -21.97
N GLU A 135 -6.76 13.09 -22.34
CA GLU A 135 -7.14 13.31 -23.73
C GLU A 135 -6.38 14.51 -24.28
N MET A 136 -5.80 14.36 -25.47
CA MET A 136 -5.12 15.44 -26.15
C MET A 136 -6.04 16.04 -27.20
N ILE A 137 -6.37 17.31 -27.05
CA ILE A 137 -7.06 18.08 -28.10
C ILE A 137 -6.00 18.84 -28.86
N THR A 138 -5.77 18.49 -30.12
CA THR A 138 -4.94 19.26 -31.05
C THR A 138 -5.81 20.09 -31.94
N THR A 139 -5.61 21.40 -31.99
CA THR A 139 -6.19 22.28 -33.02
C THR A 139 -5.14 22.50 -34.09
N SER A 140 -5.32 21.88 -35.25
CA SER A 140 -4.56 22.31 -36.45
C SER A 140 -5.22 23.58 -37.02
N SER A 141 -4.49 24.68 -37.09
CA SER A 141 -4.93 25.81 -37.92
C SER A 141 -4.79 25.37 -39.35
N GLY A 142 -5.91 25.00 -40.01
CA GLY A 142 -5.95 24.88 -41.45
C GLY A 142 -5.55 26.23 -42.03
N GLY A 143 -4.41 26.28 -42.74
CA GLY A 143 -4.07 27.39 -43.58
C GLY A 143 -5.06 27.41 -44.76
N GLY A 144 -6.09 28.25 -44.64
CA GLY A 144 -6.85 28.68 -45.81
C GLY A 144 -6.00 29.68 -46.58
N THR A 145 -5.63 29.30 -47.75
CA THR A 145 -5.18 30.24 -48.81
C THR A 145 -6.34 31.05 -49.31
#